data_bfd223bfc06fcb318d18b5d079c92981
#
_entry.id   bfd223bfc06fcb318d18b5d079c92981
#
_cell.length_a   1.000
_cell.length_b   1.000
_cell.length_c   1.000
_cell.angle_alpha   90.00
_cell.angle_beta   90.00
_cell.angle_gamma   90.00
#
_symmetry.space_group_name_H-M   'P 1'
#
loop_
_entity.id
_entity.type
_entity.pdbx_description
1 polymer ?
#
loop_
_entity_poly.entity_id
_entity_poly.type
_entity_poly.pdbx_seq_one_letter_code
_entity_poly.pdbx_strand_id
1 'polypeptide(L)'
;MLKKTLIASLALASMLSIGARAEPPADLNDLEIAHVAYTADNIDIRYAHLALAISTNPAVHEFAQTMIRDHSAVNDQAIALVTKLNVAPQDNFQSQQLNRQADQLVREMSQLSGAEFDRRYAGNELGYHQAVNGLVGGTFIPNIQNPEVKALFEQALVIFKAHEKHAEKMVASLVKQGS
;
A
#
# COMPACT_ATOMS: atom_id res chain seq x y z
N MET A 1 53.73 -53.01 4.54
CA MET A 1 52.91 -52.06 5.31
C MET A 1 52.19 -51.17 4.32
N LEU A 2 50.93 -51.45 4.06
CA LEU A 2 50.11 -50.75 3.02
C LEU A 2 49.31 -49.67 3.73
N LYS A 3 49.58 -48.37 3.46
CA LYS A 3 48.78 -47.25 4.00
C LYS A 3 47.51 -47.08 3.14
N LYS A 4 46.35 -47.34 3.72
CA LYS A 4 45.06 -47.08 3.13
C LYS A 4 44.75 -45.59 3.30
N THR A 5 44.71 -44.85 2.20
CA THR A 5 44.26 -43.46 2.14
C THR A 5 42.74 -43.46 2.04
N LEU A 6 42.04 -42.95 3.03
CA LEU A 6 40.60 -42.73 3.04
C LEU A 6 40.32 -41.41 2.29
N ILE A 7 39.69 -41.48 1.14
CA ILE A 7 39.17 -40.29 0.44
C ILE A 7 37.77 -40.01 0.96
N ALA A 8 37.64 -38.98 1.78
CA ALA A 8 36.34 -38.47 2.22
C ALA A 8 35.72 -37.62 1.09
N SER A 9 34.74 -38.17 0.45
CA SER A 9 33.90 -37.41 -0.54
C SER A 9 32.99 -36.45 0.19
N LEU A 10 33.33 -35.16 0.13
CA LEU A 10 32.47 -34.07 0.62
C LEU A 10 31.38 -33.80 -0.42
N ALA A 11 30.19 -34.35 -0.16
CA ALA A 11 28.99 -34.01 -0.97
C ALA A 11 28.54 -32.60 -0.64
N LEU A 12 28.82 -31.66 -1.54
CA LEU A 12 28.35 -30.28 -1.48
C LEU A 12 26.87 -30.27 -1.87
N ALA A 13 26.00 -30.33 -0.89
CA ALA A 13 24.57 -30.11 -1.08
C ALA A 13 24.34 -28.63 -1.44
N SER A 14 24.23 -28.34 -2.73
CA SER A 14 23.77 -27.04 -3.24
C SER A 14 22.30 -26.88 -2.86
N MET A 15 22.05 -26.15 -1.75
CA MET A 15 20.73 -25.63 -1.43
C MET A 15 20.40 -24.59 -2.54
N LEU A 16 19.60 -25.02 -3.51
CA LEU A 16 18.91 -24.08 -4.39
C LEU A 16 17.96 -23.27 -3.48
N SER A 17 18.38 -22.06 -3.12
CA SER A 17 17.47 -21.04 -2.61
C SER A 17 16.47 -20.74 -3.74
N ILE A 18 15.30 -21.36 -3.68
CA ILE A 18 14.15 -20.93 -4.48
C ILE A 18 13.80 -19.55 -3.91
N GLY A 19 14.42 -18.51 -4.45
CA GLY A 19 13.98 -17.13 -4.19
C GLY A 19 12.52 -17.05 -4.60
N ALA A 20 11.64 -16.80 -3.64
CA ALA A 20 10.24 -16.56 -3.94
C ALA A 20 10.19 -15.43 -4.99
N ARG A 21 9.82 -15.78 -6.20
CA ARG A 21 9.66 -14.82 -7.29
C ARG A 21 8.39 -14.05 -6.97
N ALA A 22 8.49 -12.70 -7.00
CA ALA A 22 7.33 -11.85 -6.87
C ALA A 22 6.28 -12.24 -7.92
N GLU A 23 5.09 -12.60 -7.46
CA GLU A 23 3.96 -12.85 -8.33
C GLU A 23 3.47 -11.52 -8.90
N PRO A 24 3.24 -11.42 -10.23
CA PRO A 24 2.69 -10.20 -10.81
C PRO A 24 1.32 -9.86 -10.20
N PRO A 25 0.96 -8.58 -10.04
CA PRO A 25 -0.35 -8.18 -9.48
C PRO A 25 -1.56 -8.76 -10.22
N ALA A 26 -1.41 -9.12 -11.49
CA ALA A 26 -2.45 -9.74 -12.32
C ALA A 26 -2.71 -11.21 -11.97
N ASP A 27 -1.77 -11.87 -11.30
CA ASP A 27 -1.87 -13.31 -10.97
C ASP A 27 -2.39 -13.54 -9.54
N LEU A 28 -2.60 -12.46 -8.75
CA LEU A 28 -3.12 -12.54 -7.39
C LEU A 28 -4.59 -13.00 -7.38
N ASN A 29 -4.92 -13.87 -6.43
CA ASN A 29 -6.30 -14.27 -6.17
C ASN A 29 -7.06 -13.21 -5.34
N ASP A 30 -8.39 -13.36 -5.20
CA ASP A 30 -9.24 -12.39 -4.50
C ASP A 30 -8.82 -12.10 -3.05
N LEU A 31 -8.30 -13.12 -2.32
CA LEU A 31 -7.89 -12.95 -0.93
C LEU A 31 -6.55 -12.20 -0.82
N GLU A 32 -5.66 -12.41 -1.77
CA GLU A 32 -4.39 -11.68 -1.89
C GLU A 32 -4.64 -10.23 -2.33
N ILE A 33 -5.53 -10.02 -3.33
CA ILE A 33 -5.97 -8.69 -3.75
C ILE A 33 -6.58 -7.92 -2.57
N ALA A 34 -7.47 -8.57 -1.80
CA ALA A 34 -8.07 -7.97 -0.61
C ALA A 34 -7.01 -7.59 0.44
N HIS A 35 -5.99 -8.42 0.64
CA HIS A 35 -4.89 -8.11 1.57
C HIS A 35 -4.03 -6.93 1.09
N VAL A 36 -3.74 -6.85 -0.22
CA VAL A 36 -3.01 -5.70 -0.79
C VAL A 36 -3.80 -4.40 -0.58
N ALA A 37 -5.10 -4.40 -0.86
CA ALA A 37 -5.95 -3.21 -0.70
C ALA A 37 -6.05 -2.78 0.76
N TYR A 38 -6.32 -3.71 1.68
CA TYR A 38 -6.36 -3.44 3.12
C TYR A 38 -5.02 -2.89 3.64
N THR A 39 -3.91 -3.42 3.13
CA THR A 39 -2.56 -2.92 3.45
C THR A 39 -2.36 -1.50 2.94
N ALA A 40 -2.77 -1.22 1.71
CA ALA A 40 -2.66 0.11 1.11
C ALA A 40 -3.49 1.15 1.89
N ASP A 41 -4.72 0.83 2.26
CA ASP A 41 -5.57 1.71 3.07
C ASP A 41 -4.93 2.03 4.44
N ASN A 42 -4.38 1.02 5.12
CA ASN A 42 -3.71 1.25 6.40
C ASN A 42 -2.41 2.07 6.27
N ILE A 43 -1.71 1.96 5.15
CA ILE A 43 -0.54 2.78 4.86
C ILE A 43 -0.93 4.25 4.71
N ASP A 44 -2.01 4.54 3.96
CA ASP A 44 -2.51 5.89 3.78
C ASP A 44 -2.96 6.51 5.13
N ILE A 45 -3.71 5.75 5.95
CA ILE A 45 -4.07 6.17 7.31
C ILE A 45 -2.81 6.50 8.14
N ARG A 46 -1.73 5.72 8.03
CA ARG A 46 -0.45 6.02 8.71
C ARG A 46 0.19 7.32 8.22
N TYR A 47 0.19 7.57 6.91
CA TYR A 47 0.68 8.83 6.35
C TYR A 47 -0.14 10.02 6.83
N ALA A 48 -1.46 9.87 6.87
CA ALA A 48 -2.37 10.90 7.36
C ALA A 48 -2.16 11.22 8.85
N HIS A 49 -1.96 10.21 9.70
CA HIS A 49 -1.61 10.44 11.11
C HIS A 49 -0.27 11.16 11.27
N LEU A 50 0.73 10.81 10.45
CA LEU A 50 2.00 11.52 10.45
C LEU A 50 1.82 12.99 10.05
N ALA A 51 1.00 13.25 9.04
CA ALA A 51 0.70 14.61 8.59
C ALA A 51 0.02 15.44 9.68
N LEU A 52 -0.94 14.88 10.41
CA LEU A 52 -1.57 15.56 11.55
C LEU A 52 -0.60 15.84 12.70
N ALA A 53 0.44 15.02 12.86
CA ALA A 53 1.42 15.19 13.92
C ALA A 53 2.50 16.25 13.59
N ILE A 54 2.85 16.46 12.32
CA ILE A 54 3.98 17.29 11.91
C ILE A 54 3.54 18.60 11.27
N SER A 55 2.53 18.58 10.42
CA SER A 55 2.05 19.75 9.69
C SER A 55 1.24 20.69 10.59
N THR A 56 1.29 21.96 10.28
CA THR A 56 0.36 22.98 10.81
C THR A 56 -0.48 23.61 9.70
N ASN A 57 -0.35 23.13 8.49
CA ASN A 57 -1.06 23.65 7.32
C ASN A 57 -2.52 23.15 7.32
N PRO A 58 -3.52 24.04 7.28
CA PRO A 58 -4.92 23.62 7.30
C PRO A 58 -5.33 22.72 6.13
N ALA A 59 -4.80 22.94 4.93
CA ALA A 59 -5.13 22.12 3.77
C ALA A 59 -4.58 20.69 3.90
N VAL A 60 -3.38 20.54 4.49
CA VAL A 60 -2.80 19.23 4.80
C VAL A 60 -3.62 18.51 5.87
N HIS A 61 -4.04 19.22 6.92
CA HIS A 61 -4.88 18.65 7.98
C HIS A 61 -6.25 18.20 7.46
N GLU A 62 -6.92 19.02 6.63
CA GLU A 62 -8.21 18.68 6.03
C GLU A 62 -8.09 17.40 5.17
N PHE A 63 -7.06 17.33 4.33
CA PHE A 63 -6.78 16.15 3.53
C PHE A 63 -6.54 14.93 4.41
N ALA A 64 -5.63 15.01 5.37
CA ALA A 64 -5.29 13.90 6.26
C ALA A 64 -6.48 13.38 7.06
N GLN A 65 -7.33 14.26 7.59
CA GLN A 65 -8.56 13.86 8.28
C GLN A 65 -9.54 13.14 7.34
N THR A 66 -9.63 13.58 6.09
CA THR A 66 -10.43 12.91 5.07
C THR A 66 -9.91 11.50 4.79
N MET A 67 -8.59 11.33 4.62
CA MET A 67 -7.97 10.02 4.41
C MET A 67 -8.26 9.06 5.56
N ILE A 68 -8.03 9.47 6.80
CA ILE A 68 -8.32 8.62 7.98
C ILE A 68 -9.79 8.18 7.99
N ARG A 69 -10.72 9.11 7.80
CA ARG A 69 -12.15 8.81 7.84
C ARG A 69 -12.57 7.83 6.75
N ASP A 70 -12.19 8.13 5.50
CA ASP A 70 -12.72 7.42 4.36
C ASP A 70 -12.07 6.03 4.19
N HIS A 71 -10.74 5.93 4.37
CA HIS A 71 -10.05 4.63 4.34
C HIS A 71 -10.43 3.72 5.52
N SER A 72 -10.68 4.29 6.71
CA SER A 72 -11.22 3.50 7.83
C SER A 72 -12.62 2.95 7.50
N ALA A 73 -13.49 3.74 6.88
CA ALA A 73 -14.81 3.28 6.48
C ALA A 73 -14.77 2.19 5.39
N VAL A 74 -13.83 2.28 4.44
CA VAL A 74 -13.61 1.23 3.44
C VAL A 74 -13.08 -0.05 4.10
N ASN A 75 -12.13 0.07 5.02
CA ASN A 75 -11.60 -1.06 5.78
C ASN A 75 -12.68 -1.76 6.61
N ASP A 76 -13.58 -1.03 7.26
CA ASP A 76 -14.71 -1.60 8.00
C ASP A 76 -15.63 -2.42 7.09
N GLN A 77 -15.92 -1.93 5.89
CA GLN A 77 -16.69 -2.66 4.87
C GLN A 77 -15.95 -3.93 4.39
N ALA A 78 -14.64 -3.85 4.19
CA ALA A 78 -13.82 -4.98 3.81
C ALA A 78 -13.83 -6.07 4.89
N ILE A 79 -13.65 -5.69 6.17
CA ILE A 79 -13.72 -6.61 7.32
C ILE A 79 -15.10 -7.26 7.41
N ALA A 80 -16.17 -6.48 7.27
CA ALA A 80 -17.53 -7.01 7.30
C ALA A 80 -17.77 -8.03 6.17
N LEU A 81 -17.25 -7.76 4.96
CA LEU A 81 -17.38 -8.64 3.82
C LEU A 81 -16.62 -9.96 4.01
N VAL A 82 -15.36 -9.93 4.42
CA VAL A 82 -14.58 -11.17 4.63
C VAL A 82 -15.15 -12.00 5.79
N THR A 83 -15.71 -11.35 6.81
CA THR A 83 -16.43 -12.01 7.91
C THR A 83 -17.70 -12.71 7.39
N LYS A 84 -18.50 -12.02 6.58
CA LYS A 84 -19.70 -12.59 5.93
C LYS A 84 -19.36 -13.80 5.06
N LEU A 85 -18.27 -13.71 4.31
CA LEU A 85 -17.81 -14.79 3.40
C LEU A 85 -17.09 -15.91 4.16
N ASN A 86 -16.82 -15.74 5.44
CA ASN A 86 -16.06 -16.67 6.29
C ASN A 86 -14.68 -17.00 5.71
N VAL A 87 -13.96 -15.97 5.26
CA VAL A 87 -12.60 -16.05 4.70
C VAL A 87 -11.68 -15.07 5.40
N ALA A 88 -10.36 -15.23 5.19
CA ALA A 88 -9.36 -14.28 5.67
C ALA A 88 -8.49 -13.81 4.48
N PRO A 89 -8.16 -12.50 4.41
CA PRO A 89 -7.19 -11.99 3.45
C PRO A 89 -5.85 -12.70 3.59
N GLN A 90 -5.14 -12.88 2.46
CA GLN A 90 -3.88 -13.61 2.41
C GLN A 90 -2.72 -12.65 2.17
N ASP A 91 -1.75 -12.68 3.10
CA ASP A 91 -0.49 -11.94 2.94
C ASP A 91 0.28 -12.45 1.72
N ASN A 92 0.94 -11.50 1.02
CA ASN A 92 1.65 -11.80 -0.21
C ASN A 92 2.83 -10.83 -0.40
N PHE A 93 3.63 -11.10 -1.44
CA PHE A 93 4.82 -10.29 -1.73
C PHE A 93 4.48 -8.80 -1.97
N GLN A 94 3.36 -8.50 -2.62
CA GLN A 94 2.97 -7.12 -2.95
C GLN A 94 2.66 -6.32 -1.68
N SER A 95 1.84 -6.87 -0.78
CA SER A 95 1.51 -6.22 0.50
C SER A 95 2.74 -6.02 1.38
N GLN A 96 3.64 -7.01 1.41
CA GLN A 96 4.91 -6.90 2.14
C GLN A 96 5.83 -5.82 1.54
N GLN A 97 5.88 -5.70 0.21
CA GLN A 97 6.66 -4.67 -0.46
C GLN A 97 6.11 -3.27 -0.18
N LEU A 98 4.78 -3.10 -0.24
CA LEU A 98 4.12 -1.84 0.13
C LEU A 98 4.48 -1.41 1.56
N ASN A 99 4.39 -2.32 2.52
CA ASN A 99 4.77 -2.03 3.91
C ASN A 99 6.23 -1.60 4.05
N ARG A 100 7.18 -2.28 3.38
CA ARG A 100 8.61 -1.89 3.43
C ARG A 100 8.84 -0.49 2.85
N GLN A 101 8.19 -0.17 1.73
CA GLN A 101 8.28 1.15 1.11
C GLN A 101 7.65 2.23 2.00
N ALA A 102 6.50 1.93 2.60
CA ALA A 102 5.83 2.83 3.53
C ALA A 102 6.68 3.12 4.77
N ASP A 103 7.32 2.10 5.35
CA ASP A 103 8.20 2.28 6.50
C ASP A 103 9.41 3.17 6.18
N GLN A 104 9.97 3.04 4.98
CA GLN A 104 11.05 3.92 4.52
C GLN A 104 10.56 5.36 4.36
N LEU A 105 9.42 5.55 3.72
CA LEU A 105 8.85 6.87 3.48
C LEU A 105 8.44 7.58 4.77
N VAL A 106 7.84 6.86 5.72
CA VAL A 106 7.52 7.41 7.05
C VAL A 106 8.79 7.88 7.76
N ARG A 107 9.87 7.10 7.74
CA ARG A 107 11.17 7.53 8.30
C ARG A 107 11.73 8.77 7.62
N GLU A 108 11.63 8.85 6.29
CA GLU A 108 12.06 10.00 5.51
C GLU A 108 11.24 11.26 5.90
N MET A 109 9.91 11.16 5.80
CA MET A 109 9.03 12.29 6.10
C MET A 109 9.12 12.76 7.57
N SER A 110 9.39 11.85 8.51
CA SER A 110 9.54 12.20 9.93
C SER A 110 10.77 13.11 10.22
N GLN A 111 11.69 13.24 9.29
CA GLN A 111 12.84 14.15 9.42
C GLN A 111 12.54 15.56 8.88
N LEU A 112 11.40 15.74 8.22
CA LEU A 112 10.98 16.99 7.60
C LEU A 112 10.05 17.78 8.52
N SER A 113 9.90 19.07 8.25
CA SER A 113 8.96 19.95 8.97
C SER A 113 8.51 21.11 8.10
N GLY A 114 7.44 21.80 8.54
CA GLY A 114 6.92 22.99 7.86
C GLY A 114 6.63 22.74 6.38
N ALA A 115 6.92 23.73 5.54
CA ALA A 115 6.59 23.67 4.11
C ALA A 115 7.32 22.56 3.34
N GLU A 116 8.45 22.05 3.84
CA GLU A 116 9.15 20.94 3.21
C GLU A 116 8.40 19.63 3.44
N PHE A 117 7.96 19.39 4.68
CA PHE A 117 7.08 18.26 5.01
C PHE A 117 5.79 18.32 4.19
N ASP A 118 5.11 19.48 4.19
CA ASP A 118 3.82 19.65 3.52
C ASP A 118 3.91 19.30 2.03
N ARG A 119 4.93 19.80 1.33
CA ARG A 119 5.15 19.48 -0.09
C ARG A 119 5.48 18.01 -0.32
N ARG A 120 6.31 17.42 0.57
CA ARG A 120 6.69 16.00 0.44
C ARG A 120 5.50 15.09 0.65
N TYR A 121 4.68 15.37 1.68
CA TYR A 121 3.44 14.66 1.96
C TYR A 121 2.45 14.79 0.79
N ALA A 122 2.13 16.01 0.38
CA ALA A 122 1.16 16.25 -0.70
C ALA A 122 1.58 15.59 -2.03
N GLY A 123 2.87 15.66 -2.39
CA GLY A 123 3.40 14.99 -3.57
C GLY A 123 3.31 13.47 -3.47
N ASN A 124 3.55 12.91 -2.27
CA ASN A 124 3.36 11.48 -2.01
C ASN A 124 1.89 11.08 -2.21
N GLU A 125 0.96 11.78 -1.57
CA GLU A 125 -0.46 11.46 -1.62
C GLU A 125 -1.00 11.46 -3.04
N LEU A 126 -0.61 12.45 -3.85
CA LEU A 126 -0.98 12.49 -5.26
C LEU A 126 -0.44 11.27 -6.02
N GLY A 127 0.86 11.00 -5.92
CA GLY A 127 1.47 9.86 -6.61
C GLY A 127 0.93 8.52 -6.13
N TYR A 128 0.67 8.39 -4.83
CA TYR A 128 0.11 7.19 -4.22
C TYR A 128 -1.28 6.87 -4.75
N HIS A 129 -2.19 7.86 -4.75
CA HIS A 129 -3.55 7.68 -5.27
C HIS A 129 -3.57 7.41 -6.77
N GLN A 130 -2.70 8.05 -7.56
CA GLN A 130 -2.57 7.75 -8.99
C GLN A 130 -2.15 6.29 -9.23
N ALA A 131 -1.16 5.81 -8.48
CA ALA A 131 -0.69 4.42 -8.59
C ALA A 131 -1.76 3.41 -8.14
N VAL A 132 -2.40 3.65 -6.98
CA VAL A 132 -3.45 2.77 -6.45
C VAL A 132 -4.67 2.74 -7.38
N ASN A 133 -5.15 3.89 -7.86
CA ASN A 133 -6.28 3.97 -8.79
C ASN A 133 -5.99 3.22 -10.10
N GLY A 134 -4.77 3.36 -10.62
CA GLY A 134 -4.32 2.62 -11.80
C GLY A 134 -4.31 1.11 -11.58
N LEU A 135 -3.78 0.65 -10.44
CA LEU A 135 -3.71 -0.77 -10.10
C LEU A 135 -5.10 -1.37 -9.84
N VAL A 136 -5.92 -0.70 -9.04
CA VAL A 136 -7.27 -1.14 -8.70
C VAL A 136 -8.16 -1.19 -9.94
N GLY A 137 -8.21 -0.11 -10.70
CA GLY A 137 -9.08 -0.04 -11.89
C GLY A 137 -8.57 -0.86 -13.07
N GLY A 138 -7.26 -0.88 -13.30
CA GLY A 138 -6.64 -1.53 -14.46
C GLY A 138 -6.29 -3.00 -14.28
N THR A 139 -6.11 -3.46 -13.04
CA THR A 139 -5.65 -4.82 -12.76
C THR A 139 -6.57 -5.57 -11.82
N PHE A 140 -6.85 -5.04 -10.62
CA PHE A 140 -7.57 -5.82 -9.62
C PHE A 140 -9.03 -6.05 -10.00
N ILE A 141 -9.81 -5.00 -10.27
CA ILE A 141 -11.23 -5.12 -10.62
C ILE A 141 -11.47 -6.07 -11.80
N PRO A 142 -10.69 -6.04 -12.90
CA PRO A 142 -10.81 -7.01 -13.99
C PRO A 142 -10.59 -8.47 -13.57
N ASN A 143 -9.69 -8.71 -12.60
CA ASN A 143 -9.26 -10.06 -12.20
C ASN A 143 -10.06 -10.64 -11.02
N ILE A 144 -10.74 -9.81 -10.21
CA ILE A 144 -11.57 -10.28 -9.09
C ILE A 144 -12.70 -11.17 -9.59
N GLN A 145 -12.80 -12.39 -9.01
CA GLN A 145 -13.78 -13.40 -9.39
C GLN A 145 -15.06 -13.33 -8.54
N ASN A 146 -14.92 -13.01 -7.23
CA ASN A 146 -16.08 -12.89 -6.35
C ASN A 146 -16.84 -11.58 -6.62
N PRO A 147 -18.14 -11.63 -6.97
CA PRO A 147 -18.89 -10.43 -7.34
C PRO A 147 -19.09 -9.43 -6.19
N GLU A 148 -19.13 -9.88 -4.94
CA GLU A 148 -19.29 -8.99 -3.79
C GLU A 148 -17.95 -8.26 -3.49
N VAL A 149 -16.82 -8.94 -3.62
CA VAL A 149 -15.50 -8.32 -3.53
C VAL A 149 -15.32 -7.30 -4.65
N LYS A 150 -15.67 -7.68 -5.89
CA LYS A 150 -15.61 -6.78 -7.04
C LYS A 150 -16.44 -5.51 -6.83
N ALA A 151 -17.68 -5.65 -6.38
CA ALA A 151 -18.56 -4.52 -6.11
C ALA A 151 -18.00 -3.57 -5.03
N LEU A 152 -17.37 -4.09 -3.97
CA LEU A 152 -16.69 -3.29 -2.97
C LEU A 152 -15.53 -2.49 -3.57
N PHE A 153 -14.70 -3.12 -4.40
CA PHE A 153 -13.58 -2.46 -5.07
C PHE A 153 -14.04 -1.37 -6.05
N GLU A 154 -15.11 -1.61 -6.80
CA GLU A 154 -15.70 -0.60 -7.69
C GLU A 154 -16.21 0.61 -6.91
N GLN A 155 -16.86 0.42 -5.76
CA GLN A 155 -17.31 1.51 -4.88
C GLN A 155 -16.12 2.27 -4.27
N ALA A 156 -15.12 1.56 -3.74
CA ALA A 156 -13.91 2.16 -3.17
C ALA A 156 -13.14 2.99 -4.22
N LEU A 157 -13.04 2.52 -5.46
CA LEU A 157 -12.35 3.24 -6.53
C LEU A 157 -12.97 4.62 -6.81
N VAL A 158 -14.29 4.79 -6.64
CA VAL A 158 -14.94 6.10 -6.79
C VAL A 158 -14.42 7.06 -5.71
N ILE A 159 -14.30 6.59 -4.47
CA ILE A 159 -13.77 7.37 -3.33
C ILE A 159 -12.30 7.72 -3.59
N PHE A 160 -11.48 6.75 -3.95
CA PHE A 160 -10.04 6.94 -4.18
C PHE A 160 -9.73 7.90 -5.34
N LYS A 161 -10.55 7.90 -6.39
CA LYS A 161 -10.47 8.92 -7.47
C LYS A 161 -10.84 10.33 -6.99
N ALA A 162 -11.72 10.44 -6.01
CA ALA A 162 -12.02 11.74 -5.39
C ALA A 162 -10.85 12.22 -4.52
N HIS A 163 -10.18 11.29 -3.82
CA HIS A 163 -8.94 11.57 -3.06
C HIS A 163 -7.81 12.06 -3.96
N GLU A 164 -7.59 11.42 -5.12
CA GLU A 164 -6.60 11.88 -6.11
C GLU A 164 -6.84 13.34 -6.50
N LYS A 165 -8.09 13.71 -6.84
CA LYS A 165 -8.46 15.10 -7.15
C LYS A 165 -8.28 16.04 -5.96
N HIS A 166 -8.49 15.56 -4.74
CA HIS A 166 -8.27 16.35 -3.53
C HIS A 166 -6.77 16.58 -3.33
N ALA A 167 -5.93 15.55 -3.53
CA ALA A 167 -4.48 15.65 -3.48
C ALA A 167 -3.93 16.64 -4.54
N GLU A 168 -4.45 16.62 -5.77
CA GLU A 168 -4.12 17.61 -6.80
C GLU A 168 -4.38 19.06 -6.33
N LYS A 169 -5.53 19.29 -5.70
CA LYS A 169 -5.89 20.63 -5.16
C LYS A 169 -4.97 21.02 -4.01
N MET A 170 -4.63 20.09 -3.13
CA MET A 170 -3.69 20.32 -2.01
C MET A 170 -2.32 20.72 -2.56
N VAL A 171 -1.76 19.96 -3.51
CA VAL A 171 -0.49 20.28 -4.17
C VAL A 171 -0.54 21.69 -4.79
N ALA A 172 -1.58 22.01 -5.56
CA ALA A 172 -1.73 23.31 -6.19
C ALA A 172 -1.82 24.46 -5.17
N SER A 173 -2.46 24.25 -4.02
CA SER A 173 -2.56 25.25 -2.96
C SER A 173 -1.22 25.53 -2.31
N LEU A 174 -0.42 24.48 -2.04
CA LEU A 174 0.90 24.61 -1.43
C LEU A 174 1.92 25.34 -2.34
N VAL A 175 1.83 25.12 -3.66
CA VAL A 175 2.65 25.87 -4.64
C VAL A 175 2.34 27.37 -4.57
N LYS A 176 1.07 27.76 -4.49
CA LYS A 176 0.66 29.17 -4.39
C LYS A 176 1.08 29.84 -3.08
N GLN A 177 1.18 29.09 -1.98
CA GLN A 177 1.60 29.62 -0.69
C GLN A 177 3.12 29.85 -0.61
N GLY A 178 3.91 29.17 -1.46
CA GLY A 178 5.37 29.30 -1.51
C GLY A 178 5.89 30.29 -2.57
N SER A 179 5.00 30.92 -3.32
CA SER A 179 5.30 31.96 -4.32
C SER A 179 5.09 33.37 -3.75
#